data_787ca69be48d8dbd006293167574f4b0
#
_entry.id   787ca69be48d8dbd006293167574f4b0
#
_cell.length_a   1.000
_cell.length_b   1.000
_cell.length_c   1.000
_cell.angle_alpha   90.00
_cell.angle_beta   90.00
_cell.angle_gamma   90.00
#
_symmetry.space_group_name_H-M   'P 1'
#
loop_
_entity.id
_entity.type
_entity.pdbx_description
1 polymer ?
#
loop_
_entity_poly.entity_id
_entity_poly.type
_entity_poly.pdbx_seq_one_letter_code
_entity_poly.pdbx_strand_id
1 'polypeptide(L)'
;AGTLIYYLAAQSLPNYAQNLQFSQAQGSIEIIRDTANVPHIKAENDHDIFFALGFVHAQDRLWHMAMLRRTAQGRLSEVFGARSLETDKLMRRLDLYSYAADSLQYQTAQAQAALSAYAAGVNARIEHINRAALGRGAPEMFLFDSPFAAWQPIDSLALLKLIGFQQSGHLKEEILRAQVSLILENSDHVEEILPDAPFHIGAKPRSYSSLFTPPLSPTGQRPTDSAQDWAAISDWVLPKRGFAGASNAFAAAPSRSANQGTLLANDPHGALSVPGQWYLAHLELQSGGVIGGSIPGIPLI
;
A
#
# COMPACT_ATOMS: atom_id res chain seq x y z
N ALA A 1 -17.97 8.64 -32.95
CA ALA A 1 -16.93 7.99 -32.14
C ALA A 1 -16.77 8.67 -30.77
N GLY A 2 -16.55 10.01 -30.71
CA GLY A 2 -16.32 10.72 -29.44
C GLY A 2 -17.46 10.59 -28.43
N THR A 3 -18.72 10.67 -28.86
CA THR A 3 -19.90 10.53 -27.99
C THR A 3 -20.01 9.14 -27.38
N LEU A 4 -19.68 8.09 -28.12
CA LEU A 4 -19.66 6.71 -27.60
C LEU A 4 -18.56 6.50 -26.57
N ILE A 5 -17.37 7.03 -26.85
CA ILE A 5 -16.24 6.96 -25.88
C ILE A 5 -16.59 7.71 -24.59
N TYR A 6 -17.16 8.91 -24.70
CA TYR A 6 -17.63 9.67 -23.55
C TYR A 6 -18.70 8.90 -22.75
N TYR A 7 -19.69 8.32 -23.42
CA TYR A 7 -20.74 7.53 -22.79
C TYR A 7 -20.16 6.33 -22.04
N LEU A 8 -19.27 5.57 -22.68
CA LEU A 8 -18.62 4.42 -22.06
C LEU A 8 -17.74 4.82 -20.86
N ALA A 9 -16.95 5.90 -21.02
CA ALA A 9 -16.12 6.41 -19.94
C ALA A 9 -16.97 6.92 -18.76
N ALA A 10 -18.10 7.57 -19.04
CA ALA A 10 -19.04 8.03 -18.00
C ALA A 10 -19.64 6.86 -17.18
N GLN A 11 -19.84 5.69 -17.81
CA GLN A 11 -20.31 4.48 -17.10
C GLN A 11 -19.28 3.92 -16.11
N SER A 12 -17.99 4.24 -16.27
CA SER A 12 -16.94 3.82 -15.32
C SER A 12 -16.90 4.70 -14.06
N LEU A 13 -17.49 5.88 -14.11
CA LEU A 13 -17.52 6.79 -12.97
C LEU A 13 -18.51 6.30 -11.90
N PRO A 14 -18.20 6.47 -10.62
CA PRO A 14 -19.10 6.08 -9.56
C PRO A 14 -20.33 6.97 -9.51
N ASN A 15 -21.50 6.37 -9.31
CA ASN A 15 -22.71 7.09 -8.94
C ASN A 15 -22.91 6.96 -7.44
N TYR A 16 -22.81 8.07 -6.71
CA TYR A 16 -22.92 8.09 -5.25
C TYR A 16 -24.37 8.14 -4.73
N ALA A 17 -25.33 8.46 -5.60
CA ALA A 17 -26.75 8.60 -5.24
C ALA A 17 -27.56 7.32 -5.48
N GLN A 18 -26.96 6.14 -5.26
CA GLN A 18 -27.60 4.85 -5.49
C GLN A 18 -27.93 4.15 -4.18
N ASN A 19 -29.11 3.55 -4.12
CA ASN A 19 -29.43 2.51 -3.14
C ASN A 19 -29.05 1.16 -3.72
N LEU A 20 -28.10 0.47 -3.08
CA LEU A 20 -27.62 -0.82 -3.52
C LEU A 20 -27.93 -1.89 -2.46
N GLN A 21 -28.13 -3.12 -2.91
CA GLN A 21 -28.35 -4.26 -2.05
C GLN A 21 -27.26 -5.30 -2.28
N PHE A 22 -26.63 -5.73 -1.20
CA PHE A 22 -25.59 -6.74 -1.21
C PHE A 22 -25.89 -7.81 -0.16
N SER A 23 -25.83 -9.07 -0.57
CA SER A 23 -26.06 -10.20 0.34
C SER A 23 -25.01 -10.37 1.41
N GLN A 24 -23.86 -9.74 1.25
CA GLN A 24 -22.72 -9.75 2.18
C GLN A 24 -22.87 -8.72 3.31
N ALA A 25 -23.71 -7.70 3.16
CA ALA A 25 -24.06 -6.78 4.23
C ALA A 25 -24.98 -7.45 5.24
N GLN A 26 -24.75 -7.24 6.53
CA GLN A 26 -25.54 -7.82 7.61
C GLN A 26 -26.72 -6.94 8.02
N GLY A 27 -26.62 -5.65 7.73
CA GLY A 27 -27.64 -4.65 8.08
C GLY A 27 -27.67 -3.49 7.12
N SER A 28 -28.30 -2.39 7.56
CA SER A 28 -28.32 -1.15 6.81
C SER A 28 -27.00 -0.41 6.95
N ILE A 29 -26.47 0.07 5.82
CA ILE A 29 -25.25 0.87 5.74
C ILE A 29 -25.62 2.22 5.14
N GLU A 30 -25.25 3.30 5.82
CA GLU A 30 -25.38 4.65 5.32
C GLU A 30 -24.01 5.22 5.00
N ILE A 31 -23.84 5.76 3.79
CA ILE A 31 -22.62 6.42 3.35
C ILE A 31 -22.99 7.83 2.90
N ILE A 32 -22.63 8.83 3.72
CA ILE A 32 -22.85 10.24 3.43
C ILE A 32 -21.54 10.85 2.98
N ARG A 33 -21.53 11.55 1.85
CA ARG A 33 -20.35 12.29 1.40
C ARG A 33 -20.53 13.77 1.68
N ASP A 34 -19.52 14.36 2.30
CA ASP A 34 -19.51 15.80 2.58
C ASP A 34 -19.12 16.63 1.34
N THR A 35 -18.99 17.94 1.52
CA THR A 35 -18.62 18.87 0.43
C THR A 35 -17.21 18.65 -0.12
N ALA A 36 -16.33 18.00 0.63
CA ALA A 36 -15.00 17.58 0.21
C ALA A 36 -14.99 16.16 -0.36
N ASN A 37 -16.18 15.55 -0.52
CA ASN A 37 -16.37 14.17 -0.98
C ASN A 37 -15.78 13.10 -0.05
N VAL A 38 -15.58 13.44 1.23
CA VAL A 38 -15.15 12.49 2.25
C VAL A 38 -16.34 11.61 2.65
N PRO A 39 -16.24 10.27 2.57
CA PRO A 39 -17.31 9.38 3.01
C PRO A 39 -17.35 9.27 4.52
N HIS A 40 -18.53 9.50 5.07
CA HIS A 40 -18.90 9.21 6.44
C HIS A 40 -19.72 7.92 6.44
N ILE A 41 -19.18 6.86 7.02
CA ILE A 41 -19.73 5.51 6.99
C ILE A 41 -20.34 5.18 8.35
N LYS A 42 -21.63 4.82 8.34
CA LYS A 42 -22.40 4.45 9.52
C LYS A 42 -23.10 3.13 9.30
N ALA A 43 -23.01 2.23 10.27
CA ALA A 43 -23.70 0.95 10.29
C ALA A 43 -23.91 0.47 11.73
N GLU A 44 -24.72 -0.59 11.91
CA GLU A 44 -25.04 -1.14 13.22
C GLU A 44 -23.91 -2.00 13.81
N ASN A 45 -22.96 -2.44 12.98
CA ASN A 45 -21.88 -3.32 13.38
C ASN A 45 -20.58 -3.02 12.61
N ASP A 46 -19.45 -3.40 13.20
CA ASP A 46 -18.12 -3.15 12.64
C ASP A 46 -17.88 -3.92 11.32
N HIS A 47 -18.49 -5.10 11.14
CA HIS A 47 -18.40 -5.85 9.87
C HIS A 47 -18.87 -4.98 8.70
N ASP A 48 -20.05 -4.37 8.83
CA ASP A 48 -20.64 -3.55 7.78
C ASP A 48 -19.87 -2.24 7.57
N ILE A 49 -19.25 -1.70 8.60
CA ILE A 49 -18.33 -0.55 8.50
C ILE A 49 -17.12 -0.91 7.62
N PHE A 50 -16.44 -2.03 7.90
CA PHE A 50 -15.31 -2.47 7.09
C PHE A 50 -15.70 -2.90 5.69
N PHE A 51 -16.86 -3.54 5.53
CA PHE A 51 -17.44 -3.83 4.21
C PHE A 51 -17.62 -2.53 3.40
N ALA A 52 -18.26 -1.51 3.99
CA ALA A 52 -18.49 -0.24 3.33
C ALA A 52 -17.18 0.49 3.01
N LEU A 53 -16.18 0.46 3.91
CA LEU A 53 -14.86 1.02 3.63
C LEU A 53 -14.21 0.35 2.42
N GLY A 54 -14.27 -0.97 2.31
CA GLY A 54 -13.79 -1.71 1.14
C GLY A 54 -14.52 -1.30 -0.13
N PHE A 55 -15.83 -1.15 -0.06
CA PHE A 55 -16.65 -0.72 -1.17
C PHE A 55 -16.31 0.69 -1.66
N VAL A 56 -16.18 1.69 -0.76
CA VAL A 56 -15.86 3.07 -1.15
C VAL A 56 -14.43 3.23 -1.65
N HIS A 57 -13.47 2.50 -1.08
CA HIS A 57 -12.11 2.45 -1.61
C HIS A 57 -12.09 1.92 -3.05
N ALA A 58 -12.79 0.82 -3.31
CA ALA A 58 -12.92 0.27 -4.66
C ALA A 58 -13.76 1.17 -5.57
N GLN A 59 -14.74 1.90 -5.04
CA GLN A 59 -15.55 2.83 -5.81
C GLN A 59 -14.70 3.97 -6.39
N ASP A 60 -13.74 4.48 -5.62
CA ASP A 60 -12.99 5.68 -5.96
C ASP A 60 -11.54 5.40 -6.42
N ARG A 61 -10.97 4.24 -6.07
CA ARG A 61 -9.54 3.95 -6.23
C ARG A 61 -9.23 2.55 -6.76
N LEU A 62 -10.17 1.86 -7.41
CA LEU A 62 -10.00 0.46 -7.80
C LEU A 62 -8.76 0.21 -8.66
N TRP A 63 -8.50 1.09 -9.64
CA TRP A 63 -7.31 0.98 -10.48
C TRP A 63 -6.02 1.09 -9.66
N HIS A 64 -5.94 2.08 -8.79
CA HIS A 64 -4.79 2.28 -7.90
C HIS A 64 -4.55 1.04 -7.02
N MET A 65 -5.62 0.51 -6.37
CA MET A 65 -5.56 -0.71 -5.58
C MET A 65 -5.06 -1.90 -6.41
N ALA A 66 -5.57 -2.08 -7.62
CA ALA A 66 -5.15 -3.16 -8.51
C ALA A 66 -3.67 -3.05 -8.90
N MET A 67 -3.16 -1.85 -9.16
CA MET A 67 -1.76 -1.63 -9.50
C MET A 67 -0.84 -1.86 -8.30
N LEU A 68 -1.21 -1.39 -7.11
CA LEU A 68 -0.45 -1.69 -5.87
C LEU A 68 -0.39 -3.20 -5.60
N ARG A 69 -1.51 -3.92 -5.76
CA ARG A 69 -1.53 -5.38 -5.62
C ARG A 69 -0.62 -6.07 -6.63
N ARG A 70 -0.69 -5.67 -7.92
CA ARG A 70 0.21 -6.21 -8.95
C ARG A 70 1.68 -5.92 -8.66
N THR A 71 1.97 -4.73 -8.10
CA THR A 71 3.32 -4.40 -7.64
C THR A 71 3.78 -5.37 -6.56
N ALA A 72 2.99 -5.56 -5.51
CA ALA A 72 3.33 -6.48 -4.41
C ALA A 72 3.49 -7.94 -4.89
N GLN A 73 2.76 -8.35 -5.93
CA GLN A 73 2.84 -9.66 -6.56
C GLN A 73 3.97 -9.81 -7.59
N GLY A 74 4.65 -8.72 -7.99
CA GLY A 74 5.60 -8.72 -9.10
C GLY A 74 4.93 -9.08 -10.43
N ARG A 75 3.82 -8.42 -10.76
CA ARG A 75 2.96 -8.68 -11.94
C ARG A 75 2.59 -7.43 -12.73
N LEU A 76 3.32 -6.33 -12.55
CA LEU A 76 3.06 -5.09 -13.28
C LEU A 76 3.29 -5.23 -14.79
N SER A 77 4.23 -6.08 -15.20
CA SER A 77 4.55 -6.28 -16.61
C SER A 77 3.41 -6.95 -17.41
N GLU A 78 2.43 -7.57 -16.75
CA GLU A 78 1.21 -8.03 -17.41
C GLU A 78 0.38 -6.87 -18.00
N VAL A 79 0.53 -5.67 -17.44
CA VAL A 79 -0.19 -4.47 -17.88
C VAL A 79 0.73 -3.54 -18.68
N PHE A 80 1.96 -3.33 -18.20
CA PHE A 80 2.86 -2.31 -18.73
C PHE A 80 4.00 -2.86 -19.59
N GLY A 81 4.09 -4.18 -19.76
CA GLY A 81 5.10 -4.83 -20.59
C GLY A 81 6.51 -4.74 -20.00
N ALA A 82 7.51 -4.81 -20.88
CA ALA A 82 8.92 -4.94 -20.52
C ALA A 82 9.45 -3.82 -19.61
N ARG A 83 8.87 -2.61 -19.68
CA ARG A 83 9.31 -1.45 -18.88
C ARG A 83 9.16 -1.64 -17.36
N SER A 84 8.30 -2.56 -16.92
CA SER A 84 8.10 -2.87 -15.49
C SER A 84 8.66 -4.23 -15.06
N LEU A 85 9.37 -4.90 -15.96
CA LEU A 85 9.90 -6.25 -15.71
C LEU A 85 10.91 -6.30 -14.57
N GLU A 86 11.79 -5.30 -14.46
CA GLU A 86 12.78 -5.25 -13.39
C GLU A 86 12.13 -5.01 -12.03
N THR A 87 11.08 -4.18 -11.99
CA THR A 87 10.22 -4.04 -10.80
C THR A 87 9.62 -5.38 -10.38
N ASP A 88 9.06 -6.13 -11.33
CA ASP A 88 8.47 -7.44 -11.04
C ASP A 88 9.51 -8.44 -10.52
N LYS A 89 10.70 -8.47 -11.12
CA LYS A 89 11.81 -9.30 -10.65
C LYS A 89 12.22 -8.97 -9.20
N LEU A 90 12.31 -7.67 -8.87
CA LEU A 90 12.63 -7.23 -7.50
C LEU A 90 11.54 -7.68 -6.53
N MET A 91 10.27 -7.39 -6.83
CA MET A 91 9.16 -7.74 -5.94
C MET A 91 9.05 -9.27 -5.72
N ARG A 92 9.30 -10.07 -6.75
CA ARG A 92 9.34 -11.53 -6.63
C ARG A 92 10.52 -12.04 -5.80
N ARG A 93 11.68 -11.36 -5.84
CA ARG A 93 12.83 -11.69 -4.97
C ARG A 93 12.56 -11.34 -3.52
N LEU A 94 11.86 -10.21 -3.27
CA LEU A 94 11.44 -9.80 -1.92
C LEU A 94 10.31 -10.68 -1.37
N ASP A 95 9.52 -11.27 -2.25
CA ASP A 95 8.42 -12.20 -1.96
C ASP A 95 7.41 -11.68 -0.92
N LEU A 96 7.13 -10.38 -0.97
CA LEU A 96 6.24 -9.71 -0.02
C LEU A 96 4.85 -10.36 0.05
N TYR A 97 4.39 -10.94 -1.06
CA TYR A 97 3.06 -11.53 -1.15
C TYR A 97 2.97 -12.86 -0.39
N SER A 98 3.98 -13.73 -0.47
CA SER A 98 4.04 -14.96 0.34
C SER A 98 4.16 -14.64 1.82
N TYR A 99 5.00 -13.66 2.19
CA TYR A 99 5.06 -13.18 3.58
C TYR A 99 3.75 -12.57 4.08
N ALA A 100 2.95 -11.97 3.20
CA ALA A 100 1.62 -11.49 3.57
C ALA A 100 0.66 -12.66 3.84
N ALA A 101 0.70 -13.69 3.00
CA ALA A 101 -0.09 -14.90 3.19
C ALA A 101 0.24 -15.59 4.52
N ASP A 102 1.53 -15.76 4.82
CA ASP A 102 1.98 -16.33 6.09
C ASP A 102 1.56 -15.48 7.29
N SER A 103 1.54 -14.15 7.14
CA SER A 103 1.18 -13.23 8.22
C SER A 103 -0.30 -13.29 8.58
N LEU A 104 -1.19 -13.77 7.69
CA LEU A 104 -2.63 -13.76 7.91
C LEU A 104 -3.02 -14.61 9.12
N GLN A 105 -2.41 -15.78 9.30
CA GLN A 105 -2.70 -16.69 10.41
C GLN A 105 -2.31 -16.12 11.78
N TYR A 106 -1.40 -15.15 11.83
CA TYR A 106 -0.97 -14.51 13.07
C TYR A 106 -1.77 -13.24 13.42
N GLN A 107 -2.72 -12.85 12.56
CA GLN A 107 -3.62 -11.77 12.88
C GLN A 107 -4.63 -12.20 13.94
N THR A 108 -5.07 -11.26 14.79
CA THR A 108 -6.17 -11.53 15.72
C THR A 108 -7.45 -11.90 14.97
N ALA A 109 -8.35 -12.63 15.61
CA ALA A 109 -9.64 -12.98 15.01
C ALA A 109 -10.42 -11.73 14.55
N GLN A 110 -10.36 -10.63 15.32
CA GLN A 110 -10.98 -9.35 14.97
C GLN A 110 -10.35 -8.75 13.71
N ALA A 111 -9.02 -8.76 13.58
CA ALA A 111 -8.33 -8.26 12.39
C ALA A 111 -8.64 -9.11 11.16
N GLN A 112 -8.69 -10.44 11.29
CA GLN A 112 -9.08 -11.34 10.20
C GLN A 112 -10.52 -11.10 9.75
N ALA A 113 -11.44 -10.85 10.69
CA ALA A 113 -12.83 -10.52 10.38
C ALA A 113 -12.93 -9.17 9.64
N ALA A 114 -12.21 -8.14 10.09
CA ALA A 114 -12.17 -6.84 9.43
C ALA A 114 -11.58 -6.93 8.00
N LEU A 115 -10.47 -7.66 7.82
CA LEU A 115 -9.86 -7.89 6.51
C LEU A 115 -10.82 -8.64 5.56
N SER A 116 -11.56 -9.61 6.08
CA SER A 116 -12.53 -10.40 5.31
C SER A 116 -13.74 -9.55 4.90
N ALA A 117 -14.29 -8.76 5.81
CA ALA A 117 -15.40 -7.84 5.55
C ALA A 117 -14.99 -6.78 4.52
N TYR A 118 -13.79 -6.20 4.67
CA TYR A 118 -13.23 -5.26 3.72
C TYR A 118 -13.09 -5.87 2.31
N ALA A 119 -12.52 -7.08 2.22
CA ALA A 119 -12.38 -7.78 0.95
C ALA A 119 -13.75 -8.05 0.29
N ALA A 120 -14.76 -8.43 1.09
CA ALA A 120 -16.12 -8.60 0.61
C ALA A 120 -16.71 -7.29 0.03
N GLY A 121 -16.45 -6.13 0.67
CA GLY A 121 -16.86 -4.83 0.17
C GLY A 121 -16.19 -4.44 -1.16
N VAL A 122 -14.88 -4.66 -1.27
CA VAL A 122 -14.15 -4.47 -2.55
C VAL A 122 -14.75 -5.35 -3.65
N ASN A 123 -15.02 -6.62 -3.35
CA ASN A 123 -15.57 -7.58 -4.30
C ASN A 123 -17.00 -7.23 -4.70
N ALA A 124 -17.81 -6.73 -3.77
CA ALA A 124 -19.16 -6.23 -4.07
C ALA A 124 -19.13 -5.09 -5.10
N ARG A 125 -18.16 -4.19 -5.01
CA ARG A 125 -17.96 -3.15 -6.03
C ARG A 125 -17.49 -3.74 -7.36
N ILE A 126 -16.54 -4.68 -7.37
CA ILE A 126 -16.09 -5.36 -8.59
C ILE A 126 -17.26 -6.07 -9.28
N GLU A 127 -18.10 -6.77 -8.53
CA GLU A 127 -19.29 -7.44 -9.06
C GLU A 127 -20.30 -6.45 -9.64
N HIS A 128 -20.53 -5.31 -8.95
CA HIS A 128 -21.39 -4.25 -9.45
C HIS A 128 -20.86 -3.69 -10.78
N ILE A 129 -19.56 -3.44 -10.91
CA ILE A 129 -18.93 -2.97 -12.15
C ILE A 129 -19.08 -3.98 -13.28
N ASN A 130 -18.89 -5.25 -13.00
CA ASN A 130 -19.02 -6.31 -14.01
C ASN A 130 -20.43 -6.37 -14.60
N ARG A 131 -21.46 -6.09 -13.80
CA ARG A 131 -22.85 -6.03 -14.26
C ARG A 131 -23.21 -4.69 -14.95
N ALA A 132 -22.80 -3.58 -14.39
CA ALA A 132 -23.25 -2.25 -14.79
C ALA A 132 -22.35 -1.58 -15.82
N ALA A 133 -21.05 -1.87 -15.84
CA ALA A 133 -20.04 -1.17 -16.64
C ALA A 133 -19.18 -2.11 -17.50
N LEU A 134 -19.65 -3.31 -17.81
CA LEU A 134 -18.94 -4.31 -18.60
C LEU A 134 -17.51 -4.60 -18.07
N GLY A 135 -17.35 -4.59 -16.75
CA GLY A 135 -16.07 -4.78 -16.08
C GLY A 135 -15.12 -3.58 -16.08
N ARG A 136 -15.54 -2.44 -16.63
CA ARG A 136 -14.72 -1.23 -16.73
C ARG A 136 -15.07 -0.23 -15.64
N GLY A 137 -14.57 -0.46 -14.44
CA GLY A 137 -14.83 0.38 -13.26
C GLY A 137 -13.84 1.51 -13.03
N ALA A 138 -12.95 1.76 -14.00
CA ALA A 138 -12.03 2.89 -13.97
C ALA A 138 -11.71 3.32 -15.40
N PRO A 139 -11.48 4.64 -15.66
CA PRO A 139 -11.16 5.15 -16.99
C PRO A 139 -9.94 4.47 -17.63
N GLU A 140 -8.94 4.09 -16.84
CA GLU A 140 -7.73 3.42 -17.29
C GLU A 140 -8.01 2.06 -17.95
N MET A 141 -9.12 1.40 -17.60
CA MET A 141 -9.53 0.12 -18.19
C MET A 141 -9.93 0.22 -19.67
N PHE A 142 -10.09 1.43 -20.18
CA PHE A 142 -10.26 1.65 -21.63
C PHE A 142 -8.91 1.66 -22.38
N LEU A 143 -7.81 1.90 -21.64
CA LEU A 143 -6.45 1.94 -22.18
C LEU A 143 -5.71 0.63 -21.96
N PHE A 144 -6.04 -0.09 -20.90
CA PHE A 144 -5.38 -1.31 -20.49
C PHE A 144 -6.38 -2.44 -20.29
N ASP A 145 -6.22 -3.52 -21.03
CA ASP A 145 -7.01 -4.74 -20.83
C ASP A 145 -6.51 -5.49 -19.59
N SER A 146 -7.08 -5.14 -18.46
CA SER A 146 -6.67 -5.69 -17.17
C SER A 146 -7.89 -5.95 -16.27
N PRO A 147 -8.52 -7.12 -16.37
CA PRO A 147 -9.68 -7.44 -15.54
C PRO A 147 -9.31 -7.44 -14.05
N PHE A 148 -10.26 -7.02 -13.23
CA PHE A 148 -10.11 -7.05 -11.79
C PHE A 148 -10.34 -8.46 -11.24
N ALA A 149 -9.30 -9.07 -10.70
CA ALA A 149 -9.46 -10.28 -9.91
C ALA A 149 -10.05 -9.97 -8.53
N ALA A 150 -10.77 -10.93 -7.95
CA ALA A 150 -11.31 -10.80 -6.60
C ALA A 150 -10.23 -10.42 -5.59
N TRP A 151 -10.60 -9.52 -4.68
CA TRP A 151 -9.74 -9.09 -3.59
C TRP A 151 -9.74 -10.13 -2.48
N GLN A 152 -8.57 -10.43 -1.95
CA GLN A 152 -8.38 -11.37 -0.84
C GLN A 152 -7.88 -10.60 0.40
N PRO A 153 -8.13 -11.09 1.62
CA PRO A 153 -7.56 -10.52 2.85
C PRO A 153 -6.03 -10.35 2.79
N ILE A 154 -5.33 -11.30 2.15
CA ILE A 154 -3.88 -11.24 1.95
C ILE A 154 -3.45 -10.07 1.07
N ASP A 155 -4.28 -9.59 0.15
CA ASP A 155 -3.96 -8.44 -0.70
C ASP A 155 -3.73 -7.19 0.16
N SER A 156 -4.58 -6.96 1.17
CA SER A 156 -4.45 -5.83 2.09
C SER A 156 -3.16 -5.92 2.92
N LEU A 157 -2.80 -7.11 3.39
CA LEU A 157 -1.53 -7.33 4.11
C LEU A 157 -0.32 -7.16 3.18
N ALA A 158 -0.44 -7.58 1.92
CA ALA A 158 0.63 -7.39 0.92
C ALA A 158 0.85 -5.91 0.61
N LEU A 159 -0.21 -5.12 0.51
CA LEU A 159 -0.11 -3.67 0.35
C LEU A 159 0.55 -3.02 1.56
N LEU A 160 0.18 -3.42 2.77
CA LEU A 160 0.80 -2.92 4.00
C LEU A 160 2.32 -3.18 4.01
N LYS A 161 2.74 -4.40 3.63
CA LYS A 161 4.16 -4.76 3.50
C LYS A 161 4.85 -3.96 2.40
N LEU A 162 4.20 -3.77 1.25
CA LEU A 162 4.73 -2.98 0.13
C LEU A 162 4.98 -1.53 0.56
N ILE A 163 4.02 -0.91 1.24
CA ILE A 163 4.15 0.48 1.71
C ILE A 163 5.24 0.58 2.78
N GLY A 164 5.29 -0.36 3.72
CA GLY A 164 6.36 -0.44 4.70
C GLY A 164 7.74 -0.55 4.04
N PHE A 165 7.88 -1.40 3.02
CA PHE A 165 9.10 -1.51 2.24
C PHE A 165 9.45 -0.21 1.50
N GLN A 166 8.48 0.45 0.87
CA GLN A 166 8.70 1.71 0.15
C GLN A 166 9.11 2.86 1.08
N GLN A 167 8.63 2.87 2.31
CA GLN A 167 8.98 3.89 3.31
C GLN A 167 10.28 3.58 4.05
N SER A 168 10.73 2.33 4.05
CA SER A 168 11.99 1.95 4.68
C SER A 168 13.18 2.33 3.77
N GLY A 169 14.20 2.99 4.32
CA GLY A 169 15.49 3.22 3.65
C GLY A 169 16.45 2.02 3.81
N HIS A 170 16.11 1.08 4.65
CA HIS A 170 17.02 0.05 5.16
C HIS A 170 17.66 -0.82 4.07
N LEU A 171 16.95 -1.18 3.01
CA LEU A 171 17.55 -1.99 1.93
C LEU A 171 18.76 -1.28 1.30
N LYS A 172 18.68 0.02 1.02
CA LYS A 172 19.80 0.79 0.47
C LYS A 172 20.94 0.92 1.46
N GLU A 173 20.63 1.14 2.72
CA GLU A 173 21.61 1.25 3.81
C GLU A 173 22.33 -0.08 4.01
N GLU A 174 21.62 -1.21 3.99
CA GLU A 174 22.22 -2.54 4.11
C GLU A 174 23.10 -2.90 2.89
N ILE A 175 22.70 -2.54 1.67
CA ILE A 175 23.53 -2.73 0.49
C ILE A 175 24.79 -1.87 0.59
N LEU A 176 24.68 -0.60 1.01
CA LEU A 176 25.81 0.28 1.21
C LEU A 176 26.74 -0.26 2.30
N ARG A 177 26.18 -0.70 3.43
CA ARG A 177 26.94 -1.34 4.52
C ARG A 177 27.70 -2.58 4.03
N ALA A 178 27.03 -3.41 3.26
CA ALA A 178 27.67 -4.59 2.66
C ALA A 178 28.81 -4.21 1.72
N GLN A 179 28.66 -3.19 0.87
CA GLN A 179 29.70 -2.69 -0.03
C GLN A 179 30.90 -2.12 0.74
N VAL A 180 30.64 -1.31 1.77
CA VAL A 180 31.68 -0.72 2.61
C VAL A 180 32.43 -1.81 3.38
N SER A 181 31.75 -2.83 3.89
CA SER A 181 32.37 -3.96 4.61
C SER A 181 33.26 -4.83 3.74
N LEU A 182 33.09 -4.80 2.40
CA LEU A 182 34.02 -5.48 1.47
C LEU A 182 35.33 -4.71 1.27
N ILE A 183 35.33 -3.42 1.58
CA ILE A 183 36.51 -2.54 1.41
C ILE A 183 37.23 -2.36 2.75
N LEU A 184 36.47 -2.24 3.84
CA LEU A 184 37.00 -2.07 5.19
C LEU A 184 37.03 -3.43 5.88
N GLU A 185 38.23 -3.95 6.16
CA GLU A 185 38.43 -5.23 6.82
C GLU A 185 37.99 -5.21 8.30
N ASN A 186 37.96 -4.03 8.91
CA ASN A 186 37.58 -3.85 10.31
C ASN A 186 36.11 -3.44 10.41
N SER A 187 35.28 -4.25 11.09
CA SER A 187 33.86 -3.98 11.33
C SER A 187 33.61 -2.71 12.12
N ASP A 188 34.53 -2.32 13.03
CA ASP A 188 34.37 -1.12 13.87
C ASP A 188 34.39 0.14 13.00
N HIS A 189 35.20 0.19 11.96
CA HIS A 189 35.20 1.31 11.01
C HIS A 189 33.93 1.39 10.15
N VAL A 190 33.29 0.26 9.90
CA VAL A 190 31.97 0.24 9.22
C VAL A 190 30.90 0.86 10.13
N GLU A 191 30.92 0.52 11.42
CA GLU A 191 29.99 1.07 12.41
C GLU A 191 30.20 2.57 12.67
N GLU A 192 31.44 3.05 12.61
CA GLU A 192 31.75 4.48 12.71
C GLU A 192 31.17 5.31 11.53
N ILE A 193 31.21 4.75 10.32
CA ILE A 193 30.72 5.44 9.11
C ILE A 193 29.22 5.25 8.93
N LEU A 194 28.73 4.05 9.23
CA LEU A 194 27.34 3.63 9.09
C LEU A 194 26.87 3.01 10.42
N PRO A 195 26.56 3.81 11.44
CA PRO A 195 26.12 3.30 12.72
C PRO A 195 24.86 2.47 12.57
N ASP A 196 24.79 1.39 13.35
CA ASP A 196 23.58 0.56 13.41
C ASP A 196 22.38 1.37 13.88
N ALA A 197 21.21 1.03 13.37
CA ALA A 197 19.96 1.62 13.85
C ALA A 197 19.81 1.34 15.37
N PRO A 198 19.27 2.30 16.16
CA PRO A 198 19.23 2.22 17.63
C PRO A 198 18.37 1.06 18.18
N PHE A 199 17.69 0.35 17.31
CA PHE A 199 16.83 -0.78 17.68
C PHE A 199 17.27 -2.04 16.93
N HIS A 200 18.11 -2.85 17.56
CA HIS A 200 18.40 -4.20 17.08
C HIS A 200 17.22 -5.13 17.40
N ILE A 201 16.37 -5.37 16.42
CA ILE A 201 15.41 -6.46 16.48
C ILE A 201 16.02 -7.64 15.72
N GLY A 202 16.81 -8.46 16.39
CA GLY A 202 17.34 -9.69 15.80
C GLY A 202 18.80 -9.98 16.13
N ALA A 203 19.25 -11.20 15.84
CA ALA A 203 20.63 -11.62 15.99
C ALA A 203 21.55 -10.78 15.07
N LYS A 204 22.73 -10.41 15.55
CA LYS A 204 23.76 -9.76 14.72
C LYS A 204 23.90 -10.52 13.40
N PRO A 205 23.82 -9.83 12.23
CA PRO A 205 24.01 -10.50 10.96
C PRO A 205 25.39 -11.17 10.94
N ARG A 206 25.43 -12.40 10.43
CA ARG A 206 26.70 -13.04 10.08
C ARG A 206 27.46 -12.10 9.15
N SER A 207 28.80 -12.06 9.29
CA SER A 207 29.67 -11.25 8.42
C SER A 207 29.15 -11.21 6.97
N TYR A 208 28.93 -10.02 6.42
CA TYR A 208 28.46 -9.85 5.04
C TYR A 208 29.34 -10.59 4.02
N SER A 209 30.63 -10.78 4.31
CA SER A 209 31.54 -11.58 3.50
C SER A 209 31.06 -13.02 3.31
N SER A 210 30.26 -13.58 4.22
CA SER A 210 29.71 -14.93 4.10
C SER A 210 28.53 -15.02 3.11
N LEU A 211 27.95 -13.89 2.70
CA LEU A 211 26.87 -13.83 1.72
C LEU A 211 27.38 -13.84 0.27
N PHE A 212 28.68 -13.57 0.08
CA PHE A 212 29.32 -13.52 -1.23
C PHE A 212 30.24 -14.72 -1.41
N THR A 213 29.70 -15.87 -1.79
CA THR A 213 30.46 -17.03 -2.23
C THR A 213 30.13 -17.34 -3.68
N PRO A 214 31.12 -17.43 -4.57
CA PRO A 214 32.55 -17.57 -4.39
C PRO A 214 33.30 -16.25 -4.24
N PRO A 215 34.55 -16.27 -3.73
CA PRO A 215 35.37 -15.07 -3.59
C PRO A 215 35.50 -14.36 -4.93
N LEU A 216 35.34 -13.04 -4.90
CA LEU A 216 35.60 -12.17 -6.05
C LEU A 216 36.97 -12.54 -6.63
N SER A 217 37.04 -12.88 -7.92
CA SER A 217 38.31 -13.18 -8.60
C SER A 217 39.33 -12.07 -8.33
N PRO A 218 40.62 -12.42 -8.12
CA PRO A 218 41.64 -11.43 -7.84
C PRO A 218 41.90 -10.40 -8.94
N THR A 219 41.23 -10.50 -10.06
CA THR A 219 41.41 -9.67 -11.26
C THR A 219 40.64 -8.35 -11.26
N GLY A 220 40.09 -7.91 -10.10
CA GLY A 220 39.68 -6.51 -9.94
C GLY A 220 38.57 -6.01 -10.91
N GLN A 221 37.95 -6.88 -11.68
CA GLN A 221 36.78 -6.50 -12.47
C GLN A 221 35.55 -6.49 -11.56
N ARG A 222 35.17 -5.28 -11.17
CA ARG A 222 33.86 -5.03 -10.58
C ARG A 222 32.78 -5.58 -11.49
N PRO A 223 31.76 -6.25 -10.97
CA PRO A 223 30.49 -6.40 -11.68
C PRO A 223 29.86 -5.01 -11.72
N THR A 224 30.23 -4.19 -12.71
CA THR A 224 29.74 -2.82 -12.87
C THR A 224 28.26 -2.78 -13.19
N ASP A 225 27.68 -3.86 -13.68
CA ASP A 225 26.29 -3.88 -14.14
C ASP A 225 25.26 -4.12 -13.02
N SER A 226 25.60 -4.89 -11.96
CA SER A 226 24.62 -5.23 -10.94
C SER A 226 24.33 -4.09 -9.94
N ALA A 227 25.33 -3.28 -9.56
CA ALA A 227 25.14 -2.20 -8.60
C ALA A 227 24.42 -0.99 -9.22
N GLN A 228 24.65 -0.73 -10.51
CA GLN A 228 23.93 0.31 -11.26
C GLN A 228 22.48 -0.09 -11.51
N ASP A 229 22.22 -1.36 -11.80
CA ASP A 229 20.85 -1.89 -11.96
C ASP A 229 20.03 -1.79 -10.66
N TRP A 230 20.63 -2.05 -9.49
CA TRP A 230 19.94 -1.91 -8.21
C TRP A 230 19.61 -0.45 -7.88
N ALA A 231 20.48 0.49 -8.20
CA ALA A 231 20.22 1.91 -8.00
C ALA A 231 19.09 2.40 -8.93
N ALA A 232 19.11 1.98 -10.19
CA ALA A 232 18.06 2.31 -11.16
C ALA A 232 16.70 1.73 -10.78
N ILE A 233 16.66 0.47 -10.31
CA ILE A 233 15.42 -0.17 -9.85
C ILE A 233 14.88 0.53 -8.61
N SER A 234 15.75 0.89 -7.65
CA SER A 234 15.31 1.57 -6.44
C SER A 234 14.70 2.94 -6.72
N ASP A 235 15.19 3.64 -7.73
CA ASP A 235 14.67 4.95 -8.13
C ASP A 235 13.29 4.88 -8.81
N TRP A 236 12.92 3.73 -9.34
CA TRP A 236 11.65 3.53 -10.04
C TRP A 236 10.56 2.93 -9.13
N VAL A 237 10.93 2.00 -8.27
CA VAL A 237 10.01 1.29 -7.36
C VAL A 237 9.85 2.00 -6.04
N LEU A 238 10.90 2.66 -5.58
CA LEU A 238 10.89 3.43 -4.35
C LEU A 238 10.69 4.90 -4.74
N PRO A 239 9.63 5.56 -4.27
CA PRO A 239 9.47 6.98 -4.50
C PRO A 239 10.77 7.66 -4.06
N LYS A 240 11.36 8.48 -4.94
CA LYS A 240 12.49 9.32 -4.53
C LYS A 240 12.03 10.07 -3.30
N ARG A 241 12.73 9.92 -2.19
CA ARG A 241 12.56 10.81 -1.05
C ARG A 241 12.92 12.22 -1.57
N GLY A 242 11.94 12.90 -2.17
CA GLY A 242 12.04 14.31 -2.45
C GLY A 242 11.97 15.10 -1.15
N PHE A 243 11.80 16.40 -1.23
CA PHE A 243 11.59 17.31 -0.08
C PHE A 243 10.46 16.86 0.87
N ALA A 244 9.65 15.88 0.49
CA ALA A 244 8.52 15.34 1.20
C ALA A 244 8.87 14.11 2.07
N GLY A 245 10.06 14.00 2.61
CA GLY A 245 10.50 12.82 3.35
C GLY A 245 10.29 12.85 4.86
N ALA A 246 9.66 13.88 5.42
CA ALA A 246 9.39 14.00 6.84
C ALA A 246 7.88 13.95 7.10
N SER A 247 7.47 13.30 8.18
CA SER A 247 6.10 13.36 8.69
C SER A 247 6.13 13.91 10.09
N ASN A 248 5.09 14.65 10.47
CA ASN A 248 4.95 15.19 11.80
C ASN A 248 3.67 14.65 12.46
N ALA A 249 3.76 14.36 13.75
CA ALA A 249 2.61 14.07 14.58
C ALA A 249 2.82 14.68 15.96
N PHE A 250 1.77 15.21 16.54
CA PHE A 250 1.80 15.70 17.92
C PHE A 250 0.46 15.48 18.60
N ALA A 251 0.52 15.29 19.91
CA ALA A 251 -0.64 15.18 20.77
C ALA A 251 -0.51 16.16 21.93
N ALA A 252 -1.61 16.72 22.37
CA ALA A 252 -1.68 17.54 23.58
C ALA A 252 -2.68 16.94 24.58
N ALA A 253 -2.26 16.85 25.83
CA ALA A 253 -3.13 16.40 26.91
C ALA A 253 -4.29 17.38 27.14
N PRO A 254 -5.42 16.95 27.75
CA PRO A 254 -6.57 17.80 28.02
C PRO A 254 -6.24 19.11 28.77
N SER A 255 -5.28 19.05 29.70
CA SER A 255 -4.81 20.22 30.48
C SER A 255 -4.15 21.32 29.62
N ARG A 256 -3.81 21.03 28.37
CA ARG A 256 -3.18 21.96 27.40
C ARG A 256 -4.15 22.40 26.30
N SER A 257 -5.41 22.00 26.39
CA SER A 257 -6.45 22.28 25.42
C SER A 257 -7.52 23.19 26.03
N ALA A 258 -8.00 24.20 25.32
CA ALA A 258 -9.01 25.12 25.77
C ALA A 258 -10.36 24.45 26.07
N ASN A 259 -10.68 23.36 25.35
CA ASN A 259 -11.91 22.58 25.52
C ASN A 259 -11.74 21.38 26.45
N GLN A 260 -10.57 21.22 27.09
CA GLN A 260 -10.23 20.10 27.96
C GLN A 260 -10.32 18.72 27.30
N GLY A 261 -10.27 18.67 25.97
CA GLY A 261 -10.18 17.45 25.19
C GLY A 261 -8.72 17.18 24.75
N THR A 262 -8.36 15.91 24.55
CA THR A 262 -7.10 15.56 23.90
C THR A 262 -7.08 16.06 22.47
N LEU A 263 -5.99 16.70 22.06
CA LEU A 263 -5.77 17.10 20.66
C LEU A 263 -4.74 16.18 20.03
N LEU A 264 -5.05 15.72 18.84
CA LEU A 264 -4.13 14.93 18.01
C LEU A 264 -4.06 15.58 16.62
N ALA A 265 -2.85 15.81 16.13
CA ALA A 265 -2.62 16.19 14.75
C ALA A 265 -1.57 15.30 14.15
N ASN A 266 -1.79 14.92 12.90
CA ASN A 266 -0.90 14.07 12.13
C ASN A 266 -0.82 14.62 10.70
N ASP A 267 0.39 14.80 10.20
CA ASP A 267 0.67 15.38 8.89
C ASP A 267 1.71 14.51 8.16
N PRO A 268 1.27 13.44 7.45
CA PRO A 268 2.15 12.58 6.67
C PRO A 268 2.58 13.28 5.38
N HIS A 269 3.85 13.62 5.25
CA HIS A 269 4.44 14.23 4.07
C HIS A 269 4.85 13.16 3.06
N GLY A 270 4.02 12.94 2.05
CA GLY A 270 4.28 12.07 0.91
C GLY A 270 4.61 12.84 -0.36
N ALA A 271 5.08 12.14 -1.38
CA ALA A 271 5.22 12.72 -2.71
C ALA A 271 3.85 13.15 -3.26
N LEU A 272 3.80 14.30 -3.93
CA LEU A 272 2.58 14.73 -4.63
C LEU A 272 2.35 13.84 -5.84
N SER A 273 1.20 13.20 -5.88
CA SER A 273 0.77 12.31 -6.97
C SER A 273 -0.72 12.43 -7.22
N VAL A 274 -1.16 12.05 -8.42
CA VAL A 274 -2.58 11.95 -8.78
C VAL A 274 -2.84 10.55 -9.33
N PRO A 275 -3.64 9.75 -8.60
CA PRO A 275 -4.24 10.04 -7.30
C PRO A 275 -3.21 10.10 -6.18
N GLY A 276 -3.53 10.85 -5.10
CA GLY A 276 -2.73 10.84 -3.87
C GLY A 276 -2.80 9.49 -3.17
N GLN A 277 -1.80 9.18 -2.35
CA GLN A 277 -1.75 7.94 -1.57
C GLN A 277 -2.89 7.85 -0.55
N TRP A 278 -3.23 8.98 0.05
CA TRP A 278 -4.19 9.05 1.14
C TRP A 278 -5.62 9.19 0.63
N TYR A 279 -6.53 8.58 1.36
CA TYR A 279 -7.97 8.63 1.17
C TYR A 279 -8.62 8.95 2.51
N LEU A 280 -9.31 10.07 2.62
CA LEU A 280 -9.98 10.47 3.84
C LEU A 280 -11.28 9.70 4.01
N ALA A 281 -11.53 9.20 5.22
CA ALA A 281 -12.79 8.55 5.57
C ALA A 281 -13.12 8.76 7.05
N HIS A 282 -14.42 8.72 7.38
CA HIS A 282 -14.93 8.69 8.74
C HIS A 282 -15.70 7.39 8.95
N LEU A 283 -15.35 6.64 9.98
CA LEU A 283 -16.00 5.38 10.37
C LEU A 283 -16.66 5.55 11.74
N GLU A 284 -17.93 5.24 11.83
CA GLU A 284 -18.66 5.16 13.11
C GLU A 284 -18.62 3.72 13.62
N LEU A 285 -17.55 3.31 14.29
CA LEU A 285 -17.37 1.99 14.89
C LEU A 285 -18.14 1.87 16.21
N GLN A 286 -18.44 0.64 16.65
CA GLN A 286 -19.07 0.40 17.96
C GLN A 286 -18.21 0.88 19.14
N SER A 287 -16.89 0.87 18.99
CA SER A 287 -15.94 1.37 20.00
C SER A 287 -15.78 2.89 20.00
N GLY A 288 -16.43 3.60 19.09
CA GLY A 288 -16.30 5.04 18.86
C GLY A 288 -15.92 5.38 17.42
N GLY A 289 -16.10 6.64 17.02
CA GLY A 289 -15.78 7.10 15.68
C GLY A 289 -14.28 7.29 15.48
N VAL A 290 -13.82 7.05 14.24
CA VAL A 290 -12.47 7.42 13.79
C VAL A 290 -12.57 8.14 12.46
N ILE A 291 -11.87 9.27 12.34
CA ILE A 291 -11.78 10.04 11.10
C ILE A 291 -10.31 10.32 10.80
N GLY A 292 -9.89 10.12 9.55
CA GLY A 292 -8.50 10.35 9.16
C GLY A 292 -8.17 9.86 7.77
N GLY A 293 -6.87 9.78 7.50
CA GLY A 293 -6.33 9.24 6.25
C GLY A 293 -6.20 7.73 6.30
N SER A 294 -6.77 7.08 5.30
CA SER A 294 -6.59 5.67 5.01
C SER A 294 -5.80 5.48 3.72
N ILE A 295 -5.35 4.26 3.46
CA ILE A 295 -4.72 3.90 2.20
C ILE A 295 -5.63 2.90 1.48
N PRO A 296 -6.10 3.22 0.24
CA PRO A 296 -6.96 2.31 -0.51
C PRO A 296 -6.33 0.94 -0.69
N GLY A 297 -7.04 -0.08 -0.25
CA GLY A 297 -6.57 -1.46 -0.18
C GLY A 297 -6.26 -1.94 1.23
N ILE A 298 -6.20 -1.06 2.24
CA ILE A 298 -5.89 -1.39 3.63
C ILE A 298 -7.00 -0.89 4.54
N PRO A 299 -7.66 -1.74 5.37
CA PRO A 299 -8.76 -1.35 6.26
C PRO A 299 -8.25 -0.71 7.57
N LEU A 300 -7.45 0.35 7.45
CA LEU A 300 -6.93 1.14 8.57
C LEU A 300 -7.17 2.63 8.32
N ILE A 301 -7.35 3.39 9.40
CA ILE A 301 -7.35 4.86 9.41
C ILE A 301 -6.30 5.36 10.40
#